data_d2935a342b9bc3178d1cf3bbf47cc7b0
#
_entry.id   d2935a342b9bc3178d1cf3bbf47cc7b0
#
_cell.length_a   1.000
_cell.length_b   1.000
_cell.length_c   1.000
_cell.angle_alpha   90.00
_cell.angle_beta   90.00
_cell.angle_gamma   90.00
#
_symmetry.space_group_name_H-M   'P 1'
#
loop_
_entity.id
_entity.type
_entity.pdbx_description
1 polymer ?
#
loop_
_entity_poly.entity_id
_entity_poly.type
_entity_poly.pdbx_seq_one_letter_code
_entity_poly.pdbx_strand_id
1 'polypeptide(L)'
;MLEKYLVFTGRPNAGKSSIIREVIGLDVKIGKTPGTTKWIHEYPLSKGLILVDMPGYGRMMRVSERLQDKNNRRIIYFLESNASRIALAVHVLDISTFSEVTWRLGKKNFISVDVEMIQLLTKALSEFPLVAANKIDKANKAVIDANLEEFTQQTGSSDYSPIENCIFPVSAKTGDGLGYLKNAIHKRLVAKGYRTPFKSH
;
A
#
# COMPACT_ATOMS: atom_id res chain seq x y z
N MET A 1 6.93 7.75 -25.17
CA MET A 1 7.36 7.79 -23.76
C MET A 1 6.86 6.50 -23.12
N LEU A 2 7.70 5.72 -22.45
CA LEU A 2 7.25 4.49 -21.78
C LEU A 2 6.30 4.86 -20.63
N GLU A 3 5.18 4.17 -20.54
CA GLU A 3 4.21 4.34 -19.46
C GLU A 3 4.84 3.99 -18.11
N LYS A 4 4.51 4.78 -17.11
CA LYS A 4 4.93 4.59 -15.72
C LYS A 4 3.76 4.15 -14.84
N TYR A 5 4.07 3.60 -13.70
CA TYR A 5 3.11 2.99 -12.80
C TYR A 5 2.96 3.75 -11.48
N LEU A 6 1.72 3.97 -11.06
CA LEU A 6 1.33 4.22 -9.68
C LEU A 6 0.84 2.89 -9.09
N VAL A 7 1.63 2.27 -8.24
CA VAL A 7 1.38 0.92 -7.73
C VAL A 7 0.73 0.97 -6.35
N PHE A 8 -0.37 0.22 -6.17
CA PHE A 8 -0.98 0.00 -4.86
C PHE A 8 -0.77 -1.43 -4.41
N THR A 9 -0.18 -1.59 -3.22
CA THR A 9 0.06 -2.87 -2.54
C THR A 9 -0.65 -2.93 -1.19
N GLY A 10 -0.75 -4.10 -0.60
CA GLY A 10 -1.30 -4.28 0.75
C GLY A 10 -1.80 -5.70 0.97
N ARG A 11 -2.04 -6.06 2.24
CA ARG A 11 -2.63 -7.36 2.58
C ARG A 11 -4.10 -7.45 2.13
N PRO A 12 -4.64 -8.66 1.98
CA PRO A 12 -6.07 -8.84 1.80
C PRO A 12 -6.85 -8.14 2.92
N ASN A 13 -7.91 -7.45 2.56
CA ASN A 13 -8.79 -6.71 3.49
C ASN A 13 -8.14 -5.50 4.22
N ALA A 14 -6.96 -5.04 3.84
CA ALA A 14 -6.38 -3.80 4.36
C ALA A 14 -7.19 -2.55 3.95
N GLY A 15 -8.05 -2.69 2.92
CA GLY A 15 -8.86 -1.59 2.40
C GLY A 15 -8.29 -0.92 1.16
N LYS A 16 -7.34 -1.57 0.46
CA LYS A 16 -6.66 -1.04 -0.72
C LYS A 16 -7.63 -0.52 -1.79
N SER A 17 -8.61 -1.33 -2.21
CA SER A 17 -9.59 -0.92 -3.23
C SER A 17 -10.48 0.25 -2.77
N SER A 18 -10.76 0.34 -1.46
CA SER A 18 -11.47 1.49 -0.90
C SER A 18 -10.61 2.75 -0.94
N ILE A 19 -9.34 2.66 -0.57
CA ILE A 19 -8.40 3.79 -0.67
C ILE A 19 -8.26 4.26 -2.13
N ILE A 20 -8.10 3.34 -3.08
CA ILE A 20 -8.02 3.68 -4.51
C ILE A 20 -9.27 4.45 -4.94
N ARG A 21 -10.47 3.96 -4.61
CA ARG A 21 -11.72 4.63 -4.94
C ARG A 21 -11.83 6.02 -4.35
N GLU A 22 -11.57 6.16 -3.06
CA GLU A 22 -11.76 7.44 -2.35
C GLU A 22 -10.68 8.49 -2.72
N VAL A 23 -9.43 8.04 -2.93
CA VAL A 23 -8.31 8.96 -3.17
C VAL A 23 -8.13 9.27 -4.66
N ILE A 24 -8.27 8.27 -5.52
CA ILE A 24 -8.00 8.38 -6.96
C ILE A 24 -9.30 8.63 -7.75
N GLY A 25 -10.46 8.22 -7.22
CA GLY A 25 -11.73 8.33 -7.93
C GLY A 25 -11.95 7.22 -8.96
N LEU A 26 -11.23 6.09 -8.85
CA LEU A 26 -11.41 4.94 -9.72
C LEU A 26 -12.27 3.87 -9.05
N ASP A 27 -13.31 3.44 -9.75
CA ASP A 27 -14.13 2.31 -9.32
C ASP A 27 -13.43 0.99 -9.67
N VAL A 28 -12.54 0.59 -8.75
CA VAL A 28 -11.89 -0.73 -8.85
C VAL A 28 -12.78 -1.79 -8.19
N LYS A 29 -12.77 -3.01 -8.72
CA LYS A 29 -13.60 -4.10 -8.20
C LYS A 29 -13.34 -4.38 -6.73
N ILE A 30 -14.27 -3.94 -5.86
CA ILE A 30 -14.23 -4.19 -4.42
C ILE A 30 -14.92 -5.53 -4.17
N GLY A 31 -14.17 -6.54 -3.71
CA GLY A 31 -14.75 -7.80 -3.29
C GLY A 31 -14.90 -7.90 -1.79
N LYS A 32 -16.06 -8.38 -1.34
CA LYS A 32 -16.31 -8.68 0.08
C LYS A 32 -15.58 -9.93 0.57
N THR A 33 -15.09 -10.78 -0.36
CA THR A 33 -14.42 -12.03 -0.05
C THR A 33 -12.90 -11.85 -0.11
N PRO A 34 -12.12 -12.37 0.87
CA PRO A 34 -10.66 -12.35 0.83
C PRO A 34 -10.14 -12.95 -0.49
N GLY A 35 -9.19 -12.26 -1.15
CA GLY A 35 -8.61 -12.71 -2.41
C GLY A 35 -9.45 -12.39 -3.66
N THR A 36 -10.35 -11.41 -3.59
CA THR A 36 -11.16 -10.97 -4.76
C THR A 36 -10.28 -10.46 -5.89
N THR A 37 -9.22 -9.72 -5.59
CA THR A 37 -8.22 -9.32 -6.58
C THR A 37 -7.22 -10.48 -6.74
N LYS A 38 -7.48 -11.38 -7.70
CA LYS A 38 -6.63 -12.53 -8.00
C LYS A 38 -5.50 -12.20 -8.97
N TRP A 39 -5.59 -11.07 -9.66
CA TRP A 39 -4.72 -10.66 -10.75
C TRP A 39 -4.21 -9.25 -10.51
N ILE A 40 -3.09 -8.89 -11.12
CA ILE A 40 -2.63 -7.52 -11.25
C ILE A 40 -3.56 -6.83 -12.24
N HIS A 41 -4.18 -5.73 -11.85
CA HIS A 41 -5.06 -4.95 -12.70
C HIS A 41 -4.43 -3.59 -13.00
N GLU A 42 -4.45 -3.22 -14.26
CA GLU A 42 -3.92 -1.96 -14.76
C GLU A 42 -5.08 -1.05 -15.20
N TYR A 43 -5.06 0.19 -14.76
CA TYR A 43 -6.08 1.20 -15.08
C TYR A 43 -5.38 2.48 -15.58
N PRO A 44 -5.65 2.92 -16.81
CA PRO A 44 -5.13 4.20 -17.29
C PRO A 44 -5.59 5.35 -16.39
N LEU A 45 -4.66 6.20 -15.91
CA LEU A 45 -4.96 7.37 -15.09
C LEU A 45 -4.87 8.66 -15.88
N SER A 46 -3.74 8.87 -16.53
CA SER A 46 -3.46 10.03 -17.35
C SER A 46 -2.42 9.66 -18.42
N LYS A 47 -2.08 10.60 -19.29
CA LYS A 47 -1.11 10.35 -20.36
C LYS A 47 0.23 9.86 -19.79
N GLY A 48 0.56 8.61 -20.08
CA GLY A 48 1.79 7.97 -19.65
C GLY A 48 1.83 7.49 -18.20
N LEU A 49 0.68 7.51 -17.48
CA LEU A 49 0.57 7.02 -16.11
C LEU A 49 -0.57 6.00 -16.00
N ILE A 50 -0.25 4.83 -15.45
CA ILE A 50 -1.16 3.71 -15.23
C ILE A 50 -1.21 3.42 -13.72
N LEU A 51 -2.40 3.28 -13.15
CA LEU A 51 -2.57 2.71 -11.82
C LEU A 51 -2.49 1.19 -11.91
N VAL A 52 -1.72 0.60 -11.01
CA VAL A 52 -1.60 -0.85 -10.87
C VAL A 52 -2.16 -1.26 -9.52
N ASP A 53 -3.30 -1.95 -9.55
CA ASP A 53 -3.92 -2.55 -8.36
C ASP A 53 -3.40 -3.98 -8.20
N MET A 54 -2.53 -4.19 -7.19
CA MET A 54 -1.95 -5.49 -6.89
C MET A 54 -2.93 -6.40 -6.15
N PRO A 55 -2.90 -7.73 -6.37
CA PRO A 55 -3.57 -8.66 -5.48
C PRO A 55 -3.03 -8.55 -4.07
N GLY A 56 -3.82 -8.98 -3.07
CA GLY A 56 -3.37 -8.97 -1.68
C GLY A 56 -2.13 -9.85 -1.49
N TYR A 57 -1.07 -9.27 -0.90
CA TYR A 57 0.17 -9.96 -0.56
C TYR A 57 0.08 -10.59 0.83
N GLY A 58 0.66 -11.78 1.01
CA GLY A 58 0.74 -12.49 2.29
C GLY A 58 -0.22 -13.67 2.41
N ARG A 59 -0.34 -14.24 3.62
CA ARG A 59 -1.21 -15.37 3.88
C ARG A 59 -2.68 -14.99 3.92
N MET A 60 -3.51 -15.78 3.24
CA MET A 60 -4.97 -15.66 3.24
C MET A 60 -5.59 -16.89 3.88
N MET A 61 -6.41 -16.70 4.91
CA MET A 61 -7.26 -17.80 5.40
C MET A 61 -8.19 -18.28 4.30
N ARG A 62 -8.36 -19.59 4.14
CA ARG A 62 -9.21 -20.24 3.12
C ARG A 62 -8.66 -20.24 1.69
N VAL A 63 -7.39 -19.93 1.48
CA VAL A 63 -6.70 -20.08 0.19
C VAL A 63 -5.55 -21.05 0.38
N SER A 64 -5.35 -21.99 -0.57
CA SER A 64 -4.25 -22.96 -0.48
C SER A 64 -2.88 -22.26 -0.50
N GLU A 65 -1.92 -22.77 0.28
CA GLU A 65 -0.55 -22.23 0.34
C GLU A 65 0.07 -22.13 -1.06
N ARG A 66 -0.08 -23.15 -1.88
CA ARG A 66 0.44 -23.16 -3.27
C ARG A 66 -0.06 -22.00 -4.11
N LEU A 67 -1.33 -21.60 -3.95
CA LEU A 67 -1.90 -20.48 -4.70
C LEU A 67 -1.43 -19.12 -4.14
N GLN A 68 -1.25 -19.03 -2.82
CA GLN A 68 -0.69 -17.84 -2.18
C GLN A 68 0.76 -17.61 -2.60
N ASP A 69 1.59 -18.63 -2.58
CA ASP A 69 2.99 -18.57 -3.02
C ASP A 69 3.11 -18.15 -4.49
N LYS A 70 2.22 -18.66 -5.34
CA LYS A 70 2.17 -18.25 -6.74
C LYS A 70 1.82 -16.78 -6.91
N ASN A 71 0.87 -16.27 -6.13
CA ASN A 71 0.49 -14.86 -6.16
C ASN A 71 1.59 -13.96 -5.60
N ASN A 72 2.19 -14.34 -4.47
CA ASN A 72 3.29 -13.59 -3.87
C ASN A 72 4.48 -13.50 -4.82
N ARG A 73 4.90 -14.60 -5.45
CA ARG A 73 5.97 -14.61 -6.47
C ARG A 73 5.65 -13.71 -7.66
N ARG A 74 4.39 -13.66 -8.13
CA ARG A 74 3.99 -12.74 -9.21
C ARG A 74 4.13 -11.27 -8.82
N ILE A 75 3.73 -10.92 -7.59
CA ILE A 75 3.85 -9.55 -7.10
C ILE A 75 5.32 -9.14 -7.03
N ILE A 76 6.16 -9.98 -6.42
CA ILE A 76 7.61 -9.74 -6.31
C ILE A 76 8.22 -9.58 -7.71
N TYR A 77 7.95 -10.53 -8.60
CA TYR A 77 8.46 -10.50 -9.98
C TYR A 77 8.03 -9.23 -10.72
N PHE A 78 6.76 -8.83 -10.59
CA PHE A 78 6.27 -7.60 -11.21
C PHE A 78 7.00 -6.36 -10.69
N LEU A 79 7.15 -6.25 -9.37
CA LEU A 79 7.82 -5.11 -8.73
C LEU A 79 9.29 -5.02 -9.16
N GLU A 80 10.02 -6.13 -9.14
CA GLU A 80 11.43 -6.17 -9.54
C GLU A 80 11.60 -5.89 -11.04
N SER A 81 10.83 -6.56 -11.90
CA SER A 81 10.93 -6.40 -13.35
C SER A 81 10.49 -5.03 -13.87
N ASN A 82 9.67 -4.31 -13.11
CA ASN A 82 9.15 -3.00 -13.49
C ASN A 82 9.65 -1.87 -12.58
N ALA A 83 10.64 -2.10 -11.73
CA ALA A 83 11.13 -1.09 -10.78
C ALA A 83 11.41 0.26 -11.43
N SER A 84 12.10 0.28 -12.59
CA SER A 84 12.37 1.50 -13.36
C SER A 84 11.12 2.18 -13.95
N ARG A 85 10.00 1.47 -14.03
CA ARG A 85 8.71 1.99 -14.53
C ARG A 85 7.80 2.46 -13.40
N ILE A 86 8.06 2.10 -12.15
CA ILE A 86 7.25 2.52 -11.01
C ILE A 86 7.60 3.97 -10.67
N ALA A 87 6.65 4.87 -10.92
CA ALA A 87 6.80 6.27 -10.57
C ALA A 87 6.54 6.48 -9.06
N LEU A 88 5.60 5.74 -8.47
CA LEU A 88 5.24 5.86 -7.07
C LEU A 88 4.58 4.56 -6.59
N ALA A 89 4.88 4.14 -5.37
CA ALA A 89 4.16 3.06 -4.69
C ALA A 89 3.42 3.59 -3.46
N VAL A 90 2.23 3.04 -3.24
CA VAL A 90 1.39 3.26 -2.05
C VAL A 90 1.11 1.91 -1.41
N HIS A 91 1.55 1.72 -0.18
CA HIS A 91 1.23 0.52 0.60
C HIS A 91 0.06 0.81 1.54
N VAL A 92 -0.95 -0.06 1.52
CA VAL A 92 -2.14 0.06 2.37
C VAL A 92 -2.11 -1.03 3.42
N LEU A 93 -2.07 -0.65 4.70
CA LEU A 93 -2.13 -1.60 5.81
C LEU A 93 -3.33 -1.32 6.74
N ASP A 94 -3.77 -2.34 7.45
CA ASP A 94 -4.73 -2.23 8.55
C ASP A 94 -3.98 -1.90 9.83
N ILE A 95 -3.92 -0.60 10.19
CA ILE A 95 -3.16 -0.14 11.35
C ILE A 95 -3.84 -0.50 12.66
N SER A 96 -5.15 -0.72 12.67
CA SER A 96 -5.92 -0.99 13.90
C SER A 96 -5.51 -2.27 14.62
N THR A 97 -4.86 -3.20 13.92
CA THR A 97 -4.47 -4.52 14.44
C THR A 97 -2.98 -4.81 14.27
N PHE A 98 -2.16 -3.80 13.98
CA PHE A 98 -0.75 -4.02 13.59
C PHE A 98 0.05 -4.72 14.70
N SER A 99 0.06 -4.17 15.92
CA SER A 99 0.82 -4.74 17.04
C SER A 99 0.35 -6.15 17.41
N GLU A 100 -0.96 -6.41 17.38
CA GLU A 100 -1.50 -7.75 17.65
C GLU A 100 -1.01 -8.79 16.62
N VAL A 101 -1.00 -8.41 15.35
CA VAL A 101 -0.52 -9.28 14.26
C VAL A 101 0.99 -9.50 14.38
N THR A 102 1.75 -8.45 14.62
CA THR A 102 3.20 -8.49 14.78
C THR A 102 3.60 -9.38 15.95
N TRP A 103 2.96 -9.21 17.11
CA TRP A 103 3.20 -10.05 18.27
C TRP A 103 2.93 -11.55 18.01
N ARG A 104 1.81 -11.87 17.32
CA ARG A 104 1.50 -13.27 16.95
C ARG A 104 2.54 -13.86 15.99
N LEU A 105 3.08 -13.05 15.07
CA LEU A 105 4.12 -13.47 14.13
C LEU A 105 5.48 -13.59 14.82
N GLY A 106 5.82 -12.66 15.71
CA GLY A 106 7.08 -12.67 16.48
C GLY A 106 7.25 -13.92 17.31
N LYS A 107 6.16 -14.46 17.91
CA LYS A 107 6.19 -15.78 18.60
C LYS A 107 6.64 -16.94 17.70
N LYS A 108 6.58 -16.78 16.39
CA LYS A 108 6.98 -17.78 15.39
C LYS A 108 8.24 -17.38 14.62
N ASN A 109 8.96 -16.36 15.08
CA ASN A 109 10.11 -15.76 14.40
C ASN A 109 9.82 -15.28 12.97
N PHE A 110 8.59 -14.80 12.70
CA PHE A 110 8.22 -14.20 11.43
C PHE A 110 8.11 -12.68 11.54
N ILE A 111 8.53 -11.98 10.50
CA ILE A 111 8.36 -10.53 10.34
C ILE A 111 6.95 -10.26 9.80
N SER A 112 6.40 -9.08 10.08
CA SER A 112 5.13 -8.66 9.51
C SER A 112 5.23 -8.56 7.98
N VAL A 113 4.26 -9.12 7.29
CA VAL A 113 4.15 -9.06 5.82
C VAL A 113 4.10 -7.61 5.29
N ASP A 114 3.53 -6.68 6.07
CA ASP A 114 3.51 -5.26 5.70
C ASP A 114 4.94 -4.67 5.78
N VAL A 115 5.73 -5.04 6.79
CA VAL A 115 7.13 -4.62 6.92
C VAL A 115 7.99 -5.20 5.77
N GLU A 116 7.84 -6.49 5.46
CA GLU A 116 8.53 -7.11 4.32
C GLU A 116 8.22 -6.40 2.99
N MET A 117 6.95 -6.03 2.77
CA MET A 117 6.55 -5.31 1.56
C MET A 117 7.15 -3.91 1.49
N ILE A 118 7.20 -3.18 2.61
CA ILE A 118 7.87 -1.87 2.66
C ILE A 118 9.35 -2.00 2.32
N GLN A 119 10.04 -2.98 2.90
CA GLN A 119 11.47 -3.23 2.61
C GLN A 119 11.69 -3.57 1.14
N LEU A 120 10.84 -4.41 0.55
CA LEU A 120 10.91 -4.77 -0.87
C LEU A 120 10.70 -3.53 -1.76
N LEU A 121 9.67 -2.73 -1.49
CA LEU A 121 9.38 -1.51 -2.24
C LEU A 121 10.51 -0.48 -2.09
N THR A 122 11.00 -0.25 -0.88
CA THR A 122 12.11 0.68 -0.62
C THR A 122 13.35 0.28 -1.40
N LYS A 123 13.70 -1.01 -1.38
CA LYS A 123 14.84 -1.54 -2.15
C LYS A 123 14.63 -1.39 -3.67
N ALA A 124 13.44 -1.73 -4.16
CA ALA A 124 13.15 -1.68 -5.60
C ALA A 124 13.10 -0.25 -6.16
N LEU A 125 12.63 0.72 -5.36
CA LEU A 125 12.41 2.10 -5.78
C LEU A 125 13.54 3.05 -5.36
N SER A 126 14.45 2.62 -4.47
CA SER A 126 15.45 3.48 -3.82
C SER A 126 14.81 4.69 -3.11
N GLU A 127 13.54 4.58 -2.75
CA GLU A 127 12.80 5.57 -1.96
C GLU A 127 11.74 4.88 -1.10
N PHE A 128 11.41 5.46 0.06
CA PHE A 128 10.36 4.93 0.92
C PHE A 128 8.98 5.16 0.27
N PRO A 129 8.12 4.12 0.16
CA PRO A 129 6.80 4.27 -0.44
C PRO A 129 5.90 5.15 0.43
N LEU A 130 4.81 5.68 -0.13
CA LEU A 130 3.74 6.22 0.68
C LEU A 130 2.99 5.09 1.38
N VAL A 131 2.58 5.33 2.62
CA VAL A 131 1.85 4.34 3.42
C VAL A 131 0.50 4.92 3.84
N ALA A 132 -0.57 4.25 3.43
CA ALA A 132 -1.91 4.49 3.94
C ALA A 132 -2.15 3.58 5.15
N ALA A 133 -1.91 4.09 6.36
CA ALA A 133 -2.21 3.40 7.62
C ALA A 133 -3.72 3.49 7.86
N ASN A 134 -4.46 2.56 7.23
CA ASN A 134 -5.92 2.59 7.12
C ASN A 134 -6.61 2.00 8.35
N LYS A 135 -7.90 2.34 8.49
CA LYS A 135 -8.84 1.85 9.52
C LYS A 135 -8.58 2.44 10.92
N ILE A 136 -8.12 3.69 10.98
CA ILE A 136 -7.99 4.40 12.26
C ILE A 136 -9.32 4.51 13.03
N ASP A 137 -10.45 4.34 12.33
CA ASP A 137 -11.80 4.32 12.91
C ASP A 137 -12.12 3.05 13.73
N LYS A 138 -11.25 2.03 13.70
CA LYS A 138 -11.51 0.73 14.33
C LYS A 138 -10.92 0.55 15.73
N ALA A 139 -10.10 1.46 16.18
CA ALA A 139 -9.50 1.44 17.51
C ALA A 139 -9.45 2.85 18.10
N ASN A 140 -9.27 2.97 19.40
CA ASN A 140 -9.08 4.26 20.03
C ASN A 140 -7.72 4.88 19.65
N LYS A 141 -7.59 6.20 19.87
CA LYS A 141 -6.41 6.95 19.49
C LYS A 141 -5.12 6.38 20.08
N ALA A 142 -5.11 6.00 21.34
CA ALA A 142 -3.91 5.49 22.00
C ALA A 142 -3.39 4.19 21.35
N VAL A 143 -4.31 3.29 20.96
CA VAL A 143 -3.96 2.04 20.24
C VAL A 143 -3.43 2.36 18.84
N ILE A 144 -4.04 3.31 18.14
CA ILE A 144 -3.58 3.71 16.81
C ILE A 144 -2.19 4.34 16.89
N ASP A 145 -1.96 5.25 17.83
CA ASP A 145 -0.67 5.92 18.02
C ASP A 145 0.44 4.88 18.35
N ALA A 146 0.17 3.93 19.27
CA ALA A 146 1.12 2.87 19.59
C ALA A 146 1.44 1.96 18.38
N ASN A 147 0.42 1.61 17.60
CA ASN A 147 0.58 0.79 16.39
C ASN A 147 1.39 1.53 15.31
N LEU A 148 1.20 2.85 15.16
CA LEU A 148 1.97 3.70 14.24
C LEU A 148 3.43 3.78 14.67
N GLU A 149 3.68 3.98 15.96
CA GLU A 149 5.02 4.01 16.52
C GLU A 149 5.76 2.68 16.27
N GLU A 150 5.14 1.55 16.60
CA GLU A 150 5.72 0.24 16.37
C GLU A 150 5.99 -0.02 14.88
N PHE A 151 5.04 0.33 13.99
CA PHE A 151 5.23 0.19 12.56
C PHE A 151 6.40 1.04 12.06
N THR A 152 6.51 2.30 12.52
CA THR A 152 7.59 3.21 12.16
C THR A 152 8.94 2.65 12.62
N GLN A 153 9.04 2.14 13.85
CA GLN A 153 10.25 1.51 14.37
C GLN A 153 10.68 0.29 13.55
N GLN A 154 9.72 -0.57 13.15
CA GLN A 154 10.03 -1.78 12.38
C GLN A 154 10.39 -1.51 10.92
N THR A 155 9.91 -0.43 10.34
CA THR A 155 10.20 -0.06 8.93
C THR A 155 11.29 0.98 8.80
N GLY A 156 11.75 1.55 9.91
CA GLY A 156 12.71 2.63 9.97
C GLY A 156 14.03 2.27 9.29
N SER A 157 14.34 2.97 8.20
CA SER A 157 15.65 3.02 7.60
C SER A 157 16.13 4.46 7.65
N SER A 158 17.30 4.68 8.24
CA SER A 158 17.92 5.99 8.38
C SER A 158 18.36 6.62 7.06
N ASP A 159 18.35 5.86 5.98
CA ASP A 159 19.01 6.24 4.73
C ASP A 159 18.11 6.93 3.71
N TYR A 160 16.79 7.00 3.97
CA TYR A 160 15.81 7.60 3.06
C TYR A 160 15.01 8.72 3.76
N SER A 161 14.21 9.48 2.99
CA SER A 161 13.38 10.59 3.48
C SER A 161 12.67 10.30 4.80
N PRO A 162 12.44 11.31 5.66
CA PRO A 162 11.78 11.11 6.95
C PRO A 162 10.49 10.29 6.81
N ILE A 163 10.41 9.19 7.52
CA ILE A 163 9.30 8.22 7.44
C ILE A 163 7.96 8.88 7.77
N GLU A 164 7.96 9.82 8.71
CA GLU A 164 6.76 10.56 9.14
C GLU A 164 6.08 11.30 7.98
N ASN A 165 6.86 11.75 6.98
CA ASN A 165 6.32 12.39 5.78
C ASN A 165 5.76 11.41 4.74
N CYS A 166 5.83 10.11 5.02
CA CYS A 166 5.40 9.06 4.11
C CYS A 166 4.25 8.22 4.68
N ILE A 167 3.98 8.28 5.99
CA ILE A 167 2.95 7.49 6.67
C ILE A 167 1.74 8.38 6.96
N PHE A 168 0.57 7.98 6.47
CA PHE A 168 -0.68 8.72 6.57
C PHE A 168 -1.72 7.87 7.31
N PRO A 169 -2.03 8.23 8.58
CA PRO A 169 -3.18 7.65 9.28
C PRO A 169 -4.47 8.06 8.57
N VAL A 170 -5.25 7.06 8.12
CA VAL A 170 -6.45 7.31 7.32
C VAL A 170 -7.59 6.36 7.69
N SER A 171 -8.81 6.75 7.36
CA SER A 171 -9.97 5.86 7.32
C SER A 171 -10.68 5.99 5.97
N ALA A 172 -10.63 4.95 5.16
CA ALA A 172 -11.42 4.89 3.92
C ALA A 172 -12.93 4.81 4.19
N LYS A 173 -13.35 4.54 5.44
CA LYS A 173 -14.75 4.47 5.83
C LYS A 173 -15.31 5.84 6.21
N THR A 174 -14.56 6.65 6.97
CA THR A 174 -15.00 7.95 7.47
C THR A 174 -14.51 9.12 6.61
N GLY A 175 -13.49 8.92 5.80
CA GLY A 175 -12.84 9.97 5.01
C GLY A 175 -11.66 10.63 5.72
N ASP A 176 -11.46 10.33 7.02
CA ASP A 176 -10.39 10.95 7.80
C ASP A 176 -9.00 10.70 7.19
N GLY A 177 -8.20 11.75 7.11
CA GLY A 177 -6.81 11.71 6.64
C GLY A 177 -6.64 11.52 5.12
N LEU A 178 -7.69 11.17 4.36
CA LEU A 178 -7.58 10.88 2.92
C LEU A 178 -7.10 12.07 2.10
N GLY A 179 -7.48 13.29 2.47
CA GLY A 179 -7.02 14.52 1.81
C GLY A 179 -5.49 14.69 1.87
N TYR A 180 -4.87 14.37 2.99
CA TYR A 180 -3.41 14.43 3.14
C TYR A 180 -2.71 13.39 2.25
N LEU A 181 -3.20 12.14 2.26
CA LEU A 181 -2.69 11.08 1.39
C LEU A 181 -2.83 11.45 -0.08
N LYS A 182 -4.00 11.95 -0.51
CA LYS A 182 -4.26 12.40 -1.88
C LYS A 182 -3.27 13.47 -2.31
N ASN A 183 -3.07 14.49 -1.45
CA ASN A 183 -2.12 15.57 -1.72
C ASN A 183 -0.68 15.06 -1.81
N ALA A 184 -0.27 14.12 -0.96
CA ALA A 184 1.07 13.54 -1.01
C ALA A 184 1.30 12.76 -2.31
N ILE A 185 0.35 11.91 -2.72
CA ILE A 185 0.40 11.20 -4.01
C ILE A 185 0.50 12.21 -5.16
N HIS A 186 -0.35 13.23 -5.17
CA HIS A 186 -0.37 14.26 -6.21
C HIS A 186 0.97 15.00 -6.28
N LYS A 187 1.48 15.51 -5.14
CA LYS A 187 2.77 16.24 -5.09
C LYS A 187 3.92 15.40 -5.62
N ARG A 188 4.03 14.12 -5.20
CA ARG A 188 5.12 13.24 -5.67
C ARG A 188 5.02 12.94 -7.17
N LEU A 189 3.83 12.71 -7.69
CA LEU A 189 3.63 12.48 -9.12
C LEU A 189 3.91 13.75 -9.94
N VAL A 190 3.51 14.93 -9.46
CA VAL A 190 3.83 16.22 -10.10
C VAL A 190 5.34 16.45 -10.12
N ALA A 191 6.05 16.19 -9.03
CA ALA A 191 7.51 16.30 -8.98
C ALA A 191 8.21 15.35 -9.98
N LYS A 192 7.56 14.23 -10.35
CA LYS A 192 8.04 13.28 -11.37
C LYS A 192 7.53 13.60 -12.79
N GLY A 193 6.92 14.78 -12.99
CA GLY A 193 6.53 15.30 -14.31
C GLY A 193 5.08 15.07 -14.73
N TYR A 194 4.22 14.51 -13.86
CA TYR A 194 2.80 14.31 -14.16
C TYR A 194 1.98 15.50 -13.67
N ARG A 195 1.73 16.51 -14.54
CA ARG A 195 1.03 17.76 -14.16
C ARG A 195 -0.42 17.55 -13.68
N THR A 196 -1.12 16.57 -14.26
CA THR A 196 -2.50 16.20 -13.90
C THR A 196 -2.59 14.69 -13.72
N PRO A 197 -1.99 14.14 -12.64
CA PRO A 197 -1.87 12.69 -12.49
C PRO A 197 -3.22 11.97 -12.34
N PHE A 198 -4.23 12.65 -11.80
CA PHE A 198 -5.62 12.18 -11.72
C PHE A 198 -6.56 13.38 -11.55
N LYS A 199 -7.85 13.21 -11.89
CA LYS A 199 -8.84 14.29 -11.79
C LYS A 199 -9.00 14.74 -10.35
N SER A 200 -8.88 16.05 -10.12
CA SER A 200 -9.37 16.67 -8.88
C SER A 200 -10.89 16.66 -8.95
N HIS A 201 -11.54 16.03 -7.99
CA HIS A 201 -12.97 16.21 -7.79
C HIS A 201 -13.21 17.42 -6.91
#